data_7d8ed6c99ef4a78043c0cf3e1975a212
#
_entry.id   7d8ed6c99ef4a78043c0cf3e1975a212
#
_cell.length_a   1.000
_cell.length_b   1.000
_cell.length_c   1.000
_cell.angle_alpha   90.00
_cell.angle_beta   90.00
_cell.angle_gamma   90.00
#
_symmetry.space_group_name_H-M   'P 1'
#
loop_
_entity.id
_entity.type
_entity.pdbx_description
1 polymer ?
#
loop_
_entity_poly.entity_id
_entity_poly.type
_entity_poly.pdbx_seq_one_letter_code
_entity_poly.pdbx_strand_id
1 'polypeptide(L)'
;MFFTLAVSAATPQRCAGLTARALAVDPSVMPARGPAVVAWRSADGCAALLHWGPPGQPPDGLAAASRAGTIQAGAGQDPGITAQTTVTRVDPVYQAGLPGAVVLADRASWAAWTVSRLDDHDPRLLCALLGPGYPLGAVTPFRGVSALPPATQLRLAGGRAETRSGPSSAVRPAPVRAGAPAGLRAGVQAGVRTDVRAGAKDVAAALVAVVTPLRDAGQPVELSLTGGKDSRLIAAALVAAGVPVTAHTHGFADHPDVVVATEIARRLGIEHVVRVPAAPGQQVDVLTRIRATVLVADGMLSAFENVGRPDPAVSAALSAGGHGGELLRGGYAETAGRGSARGGLRAALGPARQAARSAELLRRLTTRNLGLVRRGPAAGYLASLTPWTAALSRSPLRALDDFYLVNRAGRWSAAARQAYLLRERLVQPLFDDRVVSAARAVPLSDRISGALSAAVLTELAPAVAGIPLAGKPDPGSAPFDWRRQYGAEIASFLRGYVLDADGLFDMLGRPAVERLLAPPHTDRPAVWALATLACLTSGDYRNAREAAPRLPVG
;
A
#
# COMPACT_ATOMS: atom_id res chain seq x y z
N MET A 1 16.82 -5.31 -0.28
CA MET A 1 16.05 -4.06 -0.23
C MET A 1 16.76 -3.07 0.67
N PHE A 2 16.79 -1.80 0.29
CA PHE A 2 17.37 -0.73 1.09
C PHE A 2 16.26 0.15 1.65
N PHE A 3 16.33 0.47 2.92
CA PHE A 3 15.60 1.56 3.51
C PHE A 3 16.45 2.82 3.47
N THR A 4 15.80 3.96 3.32
CA THR A 4 16.47 5.25 3.22
C THR A 4 15.92 6.20 4.28
N LEU A 5 16.84 6.88 4.97
CA LEU A 5 16.50 7.94 5.92
C LEU A 5 17.38 9.16 5.64
N ALA A 6 16.79 10.33 5.69
CA ALA A 6 17.47 11.59 5.58
C ALA A 6 17.28 12.42 6.83
N VAL A 7 18.34 13.06 7.29
CA VAL A 7 18.34 14.04 8.38
C VAL A 7 18.77 15.39 7.83
N SER A 8 18.06 16.47 8.19
CA SER A 8 18.53 17.85 8.03
C SER A 8 18.29 18.60 9.33
N ALA A 9 19.27 19.35 9.78
CA ALA A 9 19.21 20.11 11.02
C ALA A 9 19.81 21.51 10.85
N ALA A 10 19.44 22.44 11.74
CA ALA A 10 19.94 23.81 11.74
C ALA A 10 21.41 23.92 12.16
N THR A 11 21.94 22.88 12.82
CA THR A 11 23.36 22.83 13.25
C THR A 11 23.97 21.46 12.98
N PRO A 12 25.30 21.40 12.70
CA PRO A 12 26.02 20.12 12.48
C PRO A 12 25.91 19.16 13.67
N GLN A 13 26.03 19.69 14.91
CA GLN A 13 25.96 18.89 16.12
C GLN A 13 24.61 18.18 16.27
N ARG A 14 23.52 18.89 15.95
CA ARG A 14 22.17 18.31 15.98
C ARG A 14 21.98 17.27 14.88
N CYS A 15 22.48 17.52 13.68
CA CYS A 15 22.50 16.56 12.59
C CYS A 15 23.27 15.29 12.98
N ALA A 16 24.47 15.45 13.58
CA ALA A 16 25.28 14.34 14.04
C ALA A 16 24.56 13.49 15.12
N GLY A 17 23.92 14.14 16.08
CA GLY A 17 23.15 13.45 17.14
C GLY A 17 21.98 12.64 16.59
N LEU A 18 21.18 13.20 15.68
CA LEU A 18 20.08 12.49 15.03
C LEU A 18 20.58 11.36 14.12
N THR A 19 21.70 11.58 13.41
CA THR A 19 22.33 10.56 12.57
C THR A 19 22.82 9.38 13.42
N ALA A 20 23.50 9.65 14.53
CA ALA A 20 23.95 8.62 15.47
C ALA A 20 22.78 7.80 16.02
N ARG A 21 21.68 8.46 16.36
CA ARG A 21 20.46 7.79 16.81
C ARG A 21 19.82 6.94 15.70
N ALA A 22 19.75 7.43 14.47
CA ALA A 22 19.25 6.67 13.33
C ALA A 22 20.09 5.41 13.06
N LEU A 23 21.42 5.50 13.23
CA LEU A 23 22.34 4.36 13.09
C LEU A 23 22.20 3.34 14.22
N ALA A 24 21.84 3.79 15.42
CA ALA A 24 21.65 2.95 16.60
C ALA A 24 20.25 2.31 16.69
N VAL A 25 19.48 2.34 15.58
CA VAL A 25 18.13 1.76 15.59
C VAL A 25 18.19 0.27 15.95
N ASP A 26 17.31 -0.10 16.88
CA ASP A 26 17.21 -1.49 17.31
C ASP A 26 16.70 -2.36 16.14
N PRO A 27 17.44 -3.41 15.78
CA PRO A 27 17.00 -4.34 14.77
C PRO A 27 15.65 -5.03 15.05
N SER A 28 15.20 -5.08 16.32
CA SER A 28 13.85 -5.58 16.66
C SER A 28 12.72 -4.66 16.18
N VAL A 29 13.04 -3.42 15.84
CA VAL A 29 12.10 -2.41 15.33
C VAL A 29 12.11 -2.34 13.80
N MET A 30 13.22 -2.75 13.18
CA MET A 30 13.40 -2.67 11.73
C MET A 30 13.64 -4.06 11.13
N PRO A 31 12.79 -4.51 10.22
CA PRO A 31 12.93 -5.83 9.58
C PRO A 31 14.01 -5.82 8.48
N ALA A 32 15.10 -5.10 8.67
CA ALA A 32 16.19 -4.99 7.70
C ALA A 32 17.37 -5.90 8.07
N ARG A 33 18.14 -6.29 7.07
CA ARG A 33 19.37 -7.08 7.23
C ARG A 33 20.59 -6.18 7.15
N GLY A 34 21.57 -6.41 8.00
CA GLY A 34 22.81 -5.65 8.04
C GLY A 34 22.73 -4.34 8.82
N PRO A 35 23.85 -3.63 8.96
CA PRO A 35 23.91 -2.35 9.65
C PRO A 35 23.36 -1.20 8.78
N ALA A 36 22.82 -0.17 9.41
CA ALA A 36 22.59 1.11 8.76
C ALA A 36 23.94 1.82 8.53
N VAL A 37 24.09 2.45 7.38
CA VAL A 37 25.32 3.17 7.01
C VAL A 37 25.00 4.59 6.55
N VAL A 38 25.94 5.52 6.76
CA VAL A 38 25.84 6.87 6.19
C VAL A 38 26.31 6.79 4.73
N ALA A 39 25.38 7.09 3.82
CA ALA A 39 25.65 7.07 2.38
C ALA A 39 26.15 8.42 1.86
N TRP A 40 25.76 9.53 2.52
CA TRP A 40 26.12 10.87 2.12
C TRP A 40 26.04 11.86 3.28
N ARG A 41 26.88 12.90 3.25
CA ARG A 41 26.82 14.07 4.16
C ARG A 41 27.02 15.34 3.37
N SER A 42 26.35 16.41 3.77
CA SER A 42 26.61 17.76 3.27
C SER A 42 27.96 18.29 3.77
N ALA A 43 28.59 19.21 3.02
CA ALA A 43 29.87 19.79 3.38
C ALA A 43 29.82 20.57 4.71
N ASP A 44 28.71 21.22 5.02
CA ASP A 44 28.45 21.95 6.27
C ASP A 44 28.08 21.02 7.45
N GLY A 45 27.95 19.72 7.21
CA GLY A 45 27.57 18.73 8.22
C GLY A 45 26.11 18.84 8.70
N CYS A 46 25.28 19.71 8.10
CA CYS A 46 23.90 19.93 8.50
C CYS A 46 22.89 18.97 7.89
N ALA A 47 23.31 18.11 6.95
CA ALA A 47 22.47 17.09 6.36
C ALA A 47 23.20 15.76 6.18
N ALA A 48 22.47 14.66 6.32
CA ALA A 48 22.98 13.30 6.10
C ALA A 48 21.91 12.41 5.46
N LEU A 49 22.33 11.51 4.58
CA LEU A 49 21.53 10.44 4.00
C LEU A 49 22.07 9.08 4.49
N LEU A 50 21.19 8.25 4.97
CA LEU A 50 21.48 6.92 5.49
C LEU A 50 20.77 5.87 4.66
N HIS A 51 21.44 4.73 4.48
CA HIS A 51 20.84 3.54 3.90
C HIS A 51 20.93 2.37 4.88
N TRP A 52 19.90 1.55 4.89
CA TRP A 52 19.90 0.30 5.62
C TRP A 52 19.54 -0.85 4.69
N GLY A 53 20.47 -1.76 4.48
CA GLY A 53 20.30 -2.89 3.58
C GLY A 53 21.52 -3.78 3.53
N PRO A 54 21.54 -4.82 2.70
CA PRO A 54 22.68 -5.71 2.54
C PRO A 54 23.94 -4.93 2.17
N PRO A 55 25.09 -5.25 2.75
CA PRO A 55 26.35 -4.59 2.41
C PRO A 55 26.72 -4.85 0.93
N GLY A 56 27.24 -3.82 0.26
CA GLY A 56 27.87 -3.94 -1.06
C GLY A 56 26.96 -3.80 -2.28
N GLN A 57 25.65 -3.62 -2.12
CA GLN A 57 24.76 -3.31 -3.25
C GLN A 57 24.21 -1.89 -3.12
N PRO A 58 24.65 -0.93 -3.94
CA PRO A 58 23.91 0.32 -4.12
C PRO A 58 22.52 -0.01 -4.70
N PRO A 59 21.52 0.87 -4.52
CA PRO A 59 20.23 0.67 -5.18
C PRO A 59 20.45 0.59 -6.68
N ASP A 60 20.33 -0.62 -7.25
CA ASP A 60 20.44 -0.86 -8.69
C ASP A 60 19.51 0.08 -9.46
N GLY A 61 19.88 0.47 -10.67
CA GLY A 61 19.02 1.26 -11.57
C GLY A 61 17.61 0.66 -11.75
N LEU A 62 17.45 -0.67 -11.65
CA LEU A 62 16.16 -1.36 -11.61
C LEU A 62 15.34 -1.07 -10.35
N ALA A 63 15.99 -0.99 -9.20
CA ALA A 63 15.33 -0.60 -7.94
C ALA A 63 14.91 0.88 -7.99
N ALA A 64 15.68 1.74 -8.68
CA ALA A 64 15.31 3.12 -8.94
C ALA A 64 14.13 3.24 -9.91
N ALA A 65 14.08 2.40 -10.96
CA ALA A 65 12.97 2.37 -11.91
C ALA A 65 11.65 1.87 -11.29
N SER A 66 11.72 1.01 -10.28
CA SER A 66 10.54 0.49 -9.57
C SER A 66 10.12 1.32 -8.35
N ARG A 67 10.94 2.29 -7.90
CA ARG A 67 10.67 3.16 -6.76
C ARG A 67 10.27 4.53 -7.25
N ALA A 68 9.02 4.75 -7.22
CA ALA A 68 8.46 6.02 -7.62
C ALA A 68 8.47 7.08 -6.51
N GLY A 69 8.64 6.69 -5.23
CA GLY A 69 8.95 7.62 -4.13
C GLY A 69 10.43 7.50 -3.76
N THR A 70 11.19 8.58 -3.80
CA THR A 70 12.63 8.53 -3.52
C THR A 70 13.07 9.66 -2.61
N ILE A 71 13.97 9.30 -1.68
CA ILE A 71 14.77 10.26 -0.92
C ILE A 71 16.19 10.15 -1.50
N GLN A 72 16.71 11.25 -2.02
CA GLN A 72 18.00 11.28 -2.73
C GLN A 72 18.86 12.46 -2.28
N ALA A 73 20.18 12.25 -2.24
CA ALA A 73 21.12 13.35 -2.20
C ALA A 73 21.37 13.88 -3.62
N GLY A 74 21.25 15.18 -3.81
CA GLY A 74 21.55 15.82 -5.09
C GLY A 74 23.03 15.86 -5.38
N ALA A 75 23.43 15.49 -6.60
CA ALA A 75 24.77 15.72 -7.12
C ALA A 75 24.77 17.06 -7.90
N GLY A 76 25.72 17.98 -7.63
CA GLY A 76 25.88 19.21 -8.38
C GLY A 76 26.16 20.45 -7.54
N GLN A 77 25.99 21.63 -8.14
CA GLN A 77 26.33 22.94 -7.53
C GLN A 77 25.44 23.33 -6.33
N ASP A 78 24.31 22.63 -6.11
CA ASP A 78 23.40 22.86 -4.98
C ASP A 78 23.15 21.49 -4.27
N PRO A 79 24.16 20.98 -3.55
CA PRO A 79 24.04 19.70 -2.86
C PRO A 79 23.01 19.80 -1.76
N GLY A 80 21.98 18.96 -1.83
CA GLY A 80 20.90 18.91 -0.85
C GLY A 80 20.16 17.59 -0.94
N ILE A 81 19.30 17.34 0.04
CA ILE A 81 18.44 16.17 0.03
C ILE A 81 17.10 16.56 -0.59
N THR A 82 16.67 15.77 -1.57
CA THR A 82 15.33 15.88 -2.16
C THR A 82 14.53 14.63 -1.86
N ALA A 83 13.22 14.79 -1.71
CA ALA A 83 12.29 13.68 -1.59
C ALA A 83 11.07 13.93 -2.46
N GLN A 84 10.54 12.87 -3.07
CA GLN A 84 9.32 12.95 -3.86
C GLN A 84 8.43 11.75 -3.62
N THR A 85 7.13 11.96 -3.75
CA THR A 85 6.11 10.92 -3.78
C THR A 85 5.36 10.95 -5.10
N THR A 86 4.94 9.78 -5.57
CA THR A 86 4.07 9.67 -6.76
C THR A 86 2.62 10.04 -6.45
N VAL A 87 1.78 10.07 -7.49
CA VAL A 87 0.33 10.25 -7.34
C VAL A 87 -0.31 9.11 -6.56
N THR A 88 0.21 7.89 -6.65
CA THR A 88 -0.26 6.75 -5.87
C THR A 88 0.32 6.70 -4.48
N ARG A 89 1.50 7.29 -4.26
CA ARG A 89 2.24 7.21 -3.00
C ARG A 89 2.46 5.76 -2.52
N VAL A 90 2.52 4.81 -3.44
CA VAL A 90 2.69 3.39 -3.12
C VAL A 90 4.06 3.10 -2.52
N ASP A 91 5.07 3.91 -2.88
CA ASP A 91 6.35 4.00 -2.20
C ASP A 91 6.31 5.27 -1.31
N PRO A 92 5.97 5.14 -0.02
CA PRO A 92 5.69 6.27 0.84
C PRO A 92 6.98 6.92 1.35
N VAL A 93 6.90 8.21 1.61
CA VAL A 93 7.89 8.94 2.41
C VAL A 93 7.20 9.48 3.66
N TYR A 94 7.82 9.25 4.81
CA TYR A 94 7.36 9.72 6.10
C TYR A 94 8.24 10.85 6.59
N GLN A 95 7.61 11.86 7.20
CA GLN A 95 8.27 13.02 7.76
C GLN A 95 8.06 13.09 9.26
N ALA A 96 9.13 13.35 10.00
CA ALA A 96 9.09 13.74 11.40
C ALA A 96 9.79 15.09 11.57
N GLY A 97 9.11 16.04 12.22
CA GLY A 97 9.63 17.38 12.50
C GLY A 97 10.04 17.55 13.96
N LEU A 98 11.16 18.21 14.20
CA LEU A 98 11.61 18.71 15.49
C LEU A 98 11.93 20.20 15.35
N PRO A 99 11.92 21.01 16.43
CA PRO A 99 12.40 22.38 16.33
C PRO A 99 13.81 22.44 15.73
N GLY A 100 13.96 23.06 14.55
CA GLY A 100 15.23 23.18 13.84
C GLY A 100 15.81 21.87 13.28
N ALA A 101 14.99 20.82 13.06
CA ALA A 101 15.40 19.63 12.37
C ALA A 101 14.22 18.90 11.70
N VAL A 102 14.51 18.21 10.59
CA VAL A 102 13.55 17.36 9.88
C VAL A 102 14.19 16.01 9.57
N VAL A 103 13.44 14.96 9.77
CA VAL A 103 13.78 13.60 9.37
C VAL A 103 12.79 13.13 8.32
N LEU A 104 13.28 12.59 7.21
CA LEU A 104 12.48 11.88 6.21
C LEU A 104 12.93 10.42 6.18
N ALA A 105 11.98 9.50 6.06
CA ALA A 105 12.29 8.07 5.90
C ALA A 105 11.25 7.38 5.04
N ASP A 106 11.61 6.29 4.40
CA ASP A 106 10.68 5.40 3.72
C ASP A 106 10.00 4.40 4.69
N ARG A 107 10.42 4.39 5.97
CA ARG A 107 9.78 3.65 7.07
C ARG A 107 9.37 4.59 8.20
N ALA A 108 8.10 4.52 8.61
CA ALA A 108 7.58 5.36 9.68
C ALA A 108 8.21 5.05 11.04
N SER A 109 8.48 3.77 11.33
CA SER A 109 9.16 3.34 12.57
C SER A 109 10.58 3.88 12.68
N TRP A 110 11.33 3.94 11.56
CA TRP A 110 12.69 4.49 11.57
C TRP A 110 12.69 6.00 11.83
N ALA A 111 11.77 6.72 11.19
CA ALA A 111 11.58 8.14 11.48
C ALA A 111 11.21 8.36 12.95
N ALA A 112 10.26 7.59 13.48
CA ALA A 112 9.81 7.67 14.87
C ALA A 112 10.93 7.36 15.86
N TRP A 113 11.71 6.32 15.62
CA TRP A 113 12.90 5.99 16.42
C TRP A 113 13.89 7.15 16.47
N THR A 114 14.22 7.71 15.30
CA THR A 114 15.21 8.79 15.18
C THR A 114 14.83 10.02 15.98
N VAL A 115 13.53 10.34 16.08
CA VAL A 115 13.02 11.48 16.84
C VAL A 115 12.46 11.14 18.22
N SER A 116 12.69 9.91 18.73
CA SER A 116 12.21 9.42 20.04
C SER A 116 10.69 9.42 20.21
N ARG A 117 9.96 8.99 19.20
CA ARG A 117 8.50 8.93 19.16
C ARG A 117 7.95 7.52 18.95
N LEU A 118 8.78 6.49 19.08
CA LEU A 118 8.37 5.12 18.75
C LEU A 118 7.23 4.61 19.66
N ASP A 119 7.19 5.04 20.91
CA ASP A 119 6.18 4.64 21.90
C ASP A 119 5.03 5.66 22.02
N ASP A 120 5.08 6.77 21.27
CA ASP A 120 4.05 7.81 21.28
C ASP A 120 3.05 7.55 20.13
N HIS A 121 2.03 6.74 20.42
CA HIS A 121 1.07 6.30 19.42
C HIS A 121 0.00 7.35 19.09
N ASP A 122 -0.37 7.44 17.79
CA ASP A 122 -1.45 8.32 17.34
C ASP A 122 -2.82 7.62 17.53
N PRO A 123 -3.72 8.16 18.37
CA PRO A 123 -5.02 7.54 18.64
C PRO A 123 -5.91 7.42 17.39
N ARG A 124 -5.67 8.21 16.33
CA ARG A 124 -6.42 8.11 15.07
C ARG A 124 -6.14 6.79 14.34
N LEU A 125 -4.98 6.17 14.57
CA LEU A 125 -4.67 4.85 14.03
C LEU A 125 -5.67 3.80 14.51
N LEU A 126 -6.06 3.85 15.78
CA LEU A 126 -7.05 2.93 16.36
C LEU A 126 -8.35 2.94 15.54
N CYS A 127 -8.88 4.14 15.28
CA CYS A 127 -10.09 4.31 14.48
C CYS A 127 -9.88 3.79 13.05
N ALA A 128 -8.71 4.06 12.48
CA ALA A 128 -8.37 3.68 11.13
C ALA A 128 -8.24 2.16 10.95
N LEU A 129 -7.62 1.45 11.90
CA LEU A 129 -7.54 -0.01 11.83
C LEU A 129 -8.89 -0.68 12.08
N LEU A 130 -9.73 -0.13 12.96
CA LEU A 130 -11.08 -0.64 13.22
C LEU A 130 -12.09 -0.29 12.10
N GLY A 131 -11.89 0.82 11.40
CA GLY A 131 -12.71 1.27 10.27
C GLY A 131 -12.27 0.62 8.96
N PRO A 132 -11.43 1.29 8.16
CA PRO A 132 -10.97 0.80 6.86
C PRO A 132 -9.95 -0.35 6.95
N GLY A 133 -9.30 -0.57 8.10
CA GLY A 133 -8.23 -1.55 8.29
C GLY A 133 -6.83 -1.01 7.99
N TYR A 134 -6.68 0.29 7.75
CA TYR A 134 -5.41 0.96 7.44
C TYR A 134 -5.50 2.48 7.71
N PRO A 135 -4.36 3.17 7.97
CA PRO A 135 -4.37 4.62 8.21
C PRO A 135 -4.86 5.42 7.01
N LEU A 136 -5.56 6.53 7.25
CA LEU A 136 -6.01 7.45 6.22
C LEU A 136 -5.13 8.71 6.15
N GLY A 137 -5.02 9.28 4.95
CA GLY A 137 -4.30 10.54 4.74
C GLY A 137 -2.84 10.49 5.19
N ALA A 138 -2.47 11.38 6.10
CA ALA A 138 -1.12 11.49 6.62
C ALA A 138 -0.87 10.67 7.90
N VAL A 139 -1.89 10.06 8.49
CA VAL A 139 -1.80 9.35 9.78
C VAL A 139 -0.81 8.19 9.71
N THR A 140 0.04 8.06 10.73
CA THR A 140 0.90 6.90 10.97
C THR A 140 0.62 6.35 12.38
N PRO A 141 1.18 5.21 12.75
CA PRO A 141 1.11 4.71 14.13
C PRO A 141 1.75 5.67 15.16
N PHE A 142 2.67 6.52 14.74
CA PHE A 142 3.52 7.31 15.62
C PHE A 142 3.12 8.78 15.58
N ARG A 143 2.84 9.36 16.75
CA ARG A 143 2.52 10.79 16.89
C ARG A 143 3.71 11.64 16.44
N GLY A 144 3.45 12.68 15.66
CA GLY A 144 4.51 13.55 15.13
C GLY A 144 5.25 12.99 13.91
N VAL A 145 4.90 11.77 13.46
CA VAL A 145 5.35 11.21 12.18
C VAL A 145 4.18 11.19 11.21
N SER A 146 4.33 11.76 10.05
CA SER A 146 3.28 11.86 9.03
C SER A 146 3.75 11.37 7.67
N ALA A 147 2.86 10.70 6.93
CA ALA A 147 3.14 10.38 5.54
C ALA A 147 3.01 11.63 4.67
N LEU A 148 3.95 11.87 3.77
CA LEU A 148 3.86 12.96 2.80
C LEU A 148 2.63 12.78 1.91
N PRO A 149 1.99 13.88 1.48
CA PRO A 149 0.90 13.82 0.51
C PRO A 149 1.34 13.18 -0.82
N PRO A 150 0.39 12.66 -1.62
CA PRO A 150 0.67 12.26 -2.99
C PRO A 150 1.25 13.40 -3.85
N ALA A 151 2.05 13.07 -4.86
CA ALA A 151 2.65 14.00 -5.82
C ALA A 151 3.35 15.21 -5.15
N THR A 152 4.08 14.95 -4.08
CA THR A 152 4.80 15.97 -3.31
C THR A 152 6.28 15.89 -3.64
N GLN A 153 6.89 17.07 -3.85
CA GLN A 153 8.35 17.22 -3.92
C GLN A 153 8.81 18.12 -2.79
N LEU A 154 9.82 17.67 -2.05
CA LEU A 154 10.44 18.40 -0.96
C LEU A 154 11.94 18.54 -1.19
N ARG A 155 12.50 19.65 -0.70
CA ARG A 155 13.93 19.82 -0.48
C ARG A 155 14.18 20.04 1.01
N LEU A 156 15.19 19.38 1.54
CA LEU A 156 15.66 19.60 2.90
C LEU A 156 16.81 20.62 2.89
N ALA A 157 16.67 21.68 3.65
CA ALA A 157 17.70 22.68 3.84
C ALA A 157 17.58 23.31 5.25
N GLY A 158 18.71 23.49 5.94
CA GLY A 158 18.78 24.21 7.22
C GLY A 158 17.80 23.70 8.29
N GLY A 159 17.56 22.41 8.37
CA GLY A 159 16.62 21.80 9.33
C GLY A 159 15.14 22.03 9.01
N ARG A 160 14.81 22.40 7.78
CA ARG A 160 13.45 22.61 7.28
C ARG A 160 13.19 21.78 6.02
N ALA A 161 11.92 21.47 5.79
CA ALA A 161 11.45 20.87 4.55
C ALA A 161 10.71 21.94 3.74
N GLU A 162 11.23 22.23 2.56
CA GLU A 162 10.66 23.19 1.63
C GLU A 162 9.96 22.45 0.50
N THR A 163 8.69 22.79 0.26
CA THR A 163 7.96 22.25 -0.88
C THR A 163 8.47 22.91 -2.15
N ARG A 164 9.03 22.15 -3.08
CA ARG A 164 9.37 22.62 -4.42
C ARG A 164 8.13 22.52 -5.31
N SER A 165 7.78 23.62 -5.94
CA SER A 165 6.88 23.63 -7.09
C SER A 165 7.69 23.17 -8.30
N GLY A 166 7.72 21.86 -8.55
CA GLY A 166 8.30 21.32 -9.78
C GLY A 166 7.38 21.55 -10.98
N PRO A 167 7.87 21.47 -12.23
CA PRO A 167 7.00 21.43 -13.40
C PRO A 167 6.07 20.23 -13.24
N SER A 168 4.79 20.53 -13.12
CA SER A 168 3.73 19.56 -13.01
C SER A 168 3.65 18.75 -14.30
N SER A 169 4.27 17.60 -14.37
CA SER A 169 3.80 16.60 -15.29
C SER A 169 2.57 15.95 -14.66
N ALA A 170 1.43 16.33 -15.17
CA ALA A 170 0.12 15.69 -15.07
C ALA A 170 -0.26 15.07 -13.71
N VAL A 171 -1.28 15.65 -13.11
CA VAL A 171 -2.02 15.20 -11.91
C VAL A 171 -1.39 15.61 -10.58
N ARG A 172 -1.47 16.90 -10.26
CA ARG A 172 -1.45 17.36 -8.87
C ARG A 172 -2.81 17.03 -8.24
N PRO A 173 -2.91 16.15 -7.25
CA PRO A 173 -3.98 16.30 -6.28
C PRO A 173 -3.71 17.65 -5.60
N ALA A 174 -4.70 18.54 -5.57
CA ALA A 174 -4.58 19.82 -4.89
C ALA A 174 -4.10 19.55 -3.45
N PRO A 175 -3.13 20.32 -2.94
CA PRO A 175 -2.64 20.13 -1.59
C PRO A 175 -3.82 20.26 -0.63
N VAL A 176 -4.03 19.23 0.19
CA VAL A 176 -4.95 19.30 1.32
C VAL A 176 -4.29 20.22 2.34
N ARG A 177 -4.51 21.53 2.21
CA ARG A 177 -4.13 22.48 3.26
C ARG A 177 -5.02 22.20 4.47
N ALA A 178 -4.41 21.91 5.60
CA ALA A 178 -5.12 21.94 6.86
C ALA A 178 -5.80 23.31 6.97
N GLY A 179 -7.15 23.34 6.99
CA GLY A 179 -7.92 24.55 7.24
C GLY A 179 -8.56 25.25 6.04
N ALA A 180 -8.43 24.78 4.80
CA ALA A 180 -9.18 25.34 3.68
C ALA A 180 -10.10 24.28 3.05
N PRO A 181 -11.35 24.61 2.64
CA PRO A 181 -12.16 23.77 1.77
C PRO A 181 -11.57 23.83 0.36
N ALA A 182 -10.38 23.27 0.18
CA ALA A 182 -9.73 23.16 -1.11
C ALA A 182 -10.47 22.11 -1.91
N GLY A 183 -11.27 22.58 -2.87
CA GLY A 183 -11.74 21.70 -3.93
C GLY A 183 -10.58 20.87 -4.45
N LEU A 184 -10.71 19.55 -4.41
CA LEU A 184 -9.87 18.60 -5.13
C LEU A 184 -10.02 18.90 -6.64
N ARG A 185 -9.44 20.01 -7.06
CA ARG A 185 -9.16 20.26 -8.46
C ARG A 185 -7.91 19.43 -8.78
N ALA A 186 -8.11 18.14 -9.01
CA ALA A 186 -7.22 17.43 -9.90
C ALA A 186 -7.22 18.26 -11.19
N GLY A 187 -6.11 18.92 -11.46
CA GLY A 187 -5.93 19.67 -12.69
C GLY A 187 -5.76 18.67 -13.85
N VAL A 188 -6.84 18.00 -14.19
CA VAL A 188 -7.09 17.59 -15.57
C VAL A 188 -7.43 18.90 -16.26
N GLN A 189 -6.56 19.41 -17.11
CA GLN A 189 -6.92 20.48 -18.03
C GLN A 189 -8.25 20.07 -18.65
N ALA A 190 -9.29 20.86 -18.36
CA ALA A 190 -10.56 20.74 -19.04
C ALA A 190 -10.27 21.00 -20.52
N GLY A 191 -10.30 19.96 -21.37
CA GLY A 191 -10.11 20.21 -22.79
C GLY A 191 -10.13 19.00 -23.70
N VAL A 192 -9.55 17.88 -23.32
CA VAL A 192 -9.51 16.73 -24.25
C VAL A 192 -10.11 15.50 -23.55
N ARG A 193 -11.35 15.17 -23.93
CA ARG A 193 -11.94 13.85 -23.61
C ARG A 193 -11.26 12.84 -24.53
N THR A 194 -10.30 12.09 -23.98
CA THR A 194 -9.65 11.02 -24.72
C THR A 194 -10.67 9.90 -24.98
N ASP A 195 -10.84 9.52 -26.22
CA ASP A 195 -11.62 8.33 -26.59
C ASP A 195 -11.02 7.09 -25.93
N VAL A 196 -11.87 6.11 -25.57
CA VAL A 196 -11.45 4.86 -24.90
C VAL A 196 -10.34 4.16 -25.68
N ARG A 197 -10.40 4.14 -27.02
CA ARG A 197 -9.38 3.49 -27.85
C ARG A 197 -8.04 4.22 -27.80
N ALA A 198 -8.07 5.55 -27.90
CA ALA A 198 -6.85 6.36 -27.78
C ALA A 198 -6.25 6.22 -26.38
N GLY A 199 -7.09 6.34 -25.33
CA GLY A 199 -6.64 6.13 -23.95
C GLY A 199 -6.12 4.72 -23.66
N ALA A 200 -6.67 3.70 -24.31
CA ALA A 200 -6.16 2.33 -24.21
C ALA A 200 -4.76 2.18 -24.80
N LYS A 201 -4.47 2.83 -25.92
CA LYS A 201 -3.12 2.87 -26.52
C LYS A 201 -2.13 3.57 -25.59
N ASP A 202 -2.53 4.70 -25.00
CA ASP A 202 -1.67 5.44 -24.06
C ASP A 202 -1.34 4.60 -22.81
N VAL A 203 -2.35 3.92 -22.25
CA VAL A 203 -2.15 3.02 -21.09
C VAL A 203 -1.29 1.81 -21.47
N ALA A 204 -1.53 1.21 -22.64
CA ALA A 204 -0.74 0.07 -23.12
C ALA A 204 0.73 0.47 -23.33
N ALA A 205 0.98 1.61 -24.00
CA ALA A 205 2.32 2.15 -24.21
C ALA A 205 3.02 2.47 -22.86
N ALA A 206 2.30 3.06 -21.92
CA ALA A 206 2.83 3.33 -20.58
C ALA A 206 3.20 2.03 -19.85
N LEU A 207 2.34 1.00 -19.89
CA LEU A 207 2.62 -0.30 -19.26
C LEU A 207 3.86 -0.95 -19.86
N VAL A 208 3.96 -0.98 -21.20
CA VAL A 208 5.15 -1.51 -21.90
C VAL A 208 6.41 -0.74 -21.50
N ALA A 209 6.34 0.60 -21.48
CA ALA A 209 7.50 1.43 -21.10
C ALA A 209 7.95 1.20 -19.65
N VAL A 210 7.01 0.91 -18.74
CA VAL A 210 7.34 0.61 -17.33
C VAL A 210 8.04 -0.73 -17.17
N VAL A 211 7.64 -1.74 -17.95
CA VAL A 211 8.20 -3.09 -17.80
C VAL A 211 9.40 -3.36 -18.72
N THR A 212 9.63 -2.55 -19.74
CA THR A 212 10.74 -2.72 -20.69
C THR A 212 12.13 -2.84 -20.01
N PRO A 213 12.46 -2.07 -18.94
CA PRO A 213 13.73 -2.23 -18.26
C PRO A 213 13.96 -3.61 -17.61
N LEU A 214 12.89 -4.40 -17.43
CA LEU A 214 12.99 -5.75 -16.87
C LEU A 214 13.56 -6.77 -17.87
N ARG A 215 13.62 -6.43 -19.17
CA ARG A 215 14.18 -7.29 -20.21
C ARG A 215 15.63 -7.64 -19.93
N ASP A 216 16.39 -6.68 -19.42
CA ASP A 216 17.84 -6.79 -19.21
C ASP A 216 18.18 -7.21 -17.77
N ALA A 217 17.20 -7.76 -17.04
CA ALA A 217 17.37 -8.13 -15.63
C ALA A 217 18.25 -9.38 -15.39
N GLY A 218 18.64 -10.08 -16.46
CA GLY A 218 19.48 -11.28 -16.40
C GLY A 218 18.78 -12.53 -15.87
N GLN A 219 17.48 -12.44 -15.54
CA GLN A 219 16.65 -13.56 -15.07
C GLN A 219 15.19 -13.36 -15.50
N PRO A 220 14.40 -14.42 -15.65
CA PRO A 220 12.96 -14.32 -15.91
C PRO A 220 12.24 -13.59 -14.78
N VAL A 221 11.19 -12.85 -15.16
CA VAL A 221 10.27 -12.23 -14.19
C VAL A 221 9.25 -13.27 -13.73
N GLU A 222 9.17 -13.52 -12.44
CA GLU A 222 8.10 -14.32 -11.87
C GLU A 222 6.80 -13.51 -11.85
N LEU A 223 5.75 -14.04 -12.46
CA LEU A 223 4.43 -13.41 -12.49
C LEU A 223 3.41 -14.25 -11.75
N SER A 224 2.78 -13.70 -10.70
CA SER A 224 1.58 -14.30 -10.12
C SER A 224 0.40 -14.08 -11.08
N LEU A 225 0.10 -15.11 -11.87
CA LEU A 225 -0.98 -15.10 -12.85
C LEU A 225 -2.23 -15.74 -12.25
N THR A 226 -3.38 -15.11 -12.43
CA THR A 226 -4.69 -15.62 -12.03
C THR A 226 -5.65 -15.52 -13.22
N GLY A 227 -6.82 -16.14 -13.12
CA GLY A 227 -7.91 -15.94 -14.09
C GLY A 227 -8.55 -14.55 -14.05
N GLY A 228 -8.01 -13.64 -13.23
CA GLY A 228 -8.48 -12.28 -13.05
C GLY A 228 -8.09 -11.31 -14.17
N LYS A 229 -8.56 -10.06 -14.08
CA LYS A 229 -8.33 -9.00 -15.09
C LYS A 229 -6.91 -8.44 -15.05
N ASP A 230 -6.39 -8.22 -13.86
CA ASP A 230 -5.24 -7.35 -13.64
C ASP A 230 -3.92 -8.08 -13.92
N SER A 231 -3.78 -9.33 -13.45
CA SER A 231 -2.58 -10.14 -13.72
C SER A 231 -2.39 -10.47 -15.21
N ARG A 232 -3.49 -10.66 -15.97
CA ARG A 232 -3.39 -10.87 -17.44
C ARG A 232 -2.97 -9.61 -18.20
N LEU A 233 -3.31 -8.40 -17.72
CA LEU A 233 -2.79 -7.15 -18.28
C LEU A 233 -1.27 -7.07 -18.10
N ILE A 234 -0.77 -7.46 -16.94
CA ILE A 234 0.68 -7.48 -16.69
C ILE A 234 1.37 -8.55 -17.53
N ALA A 235 0.79 -9.76 -17.63
CA ALA A 235 1.30 -10.80 -18.53
C ALA A 235 1.43 -10.27 -19.97
N ALA A 236 0.36 -9.67 -20.47
CA ALA A 236 0.33 -9.10 -21.83
C ALA A 236 1.37 -8.00 -22.03
N ALA A 237 1.55 -7.10 -21.05
CA ALA A 237 2.53 -6.01 -21.12
C ALA A 237 3.97 -6.55 -21.09
N LEU A 238 4.27 -7.54 -20.26
CA LEU A 238 5.60 -8.17 -20.20
C LEU A 238 5.95 -8.86 -21.52
N VAL A 239 5.00 -9.62 -22.09
CA VAL A 239 5.20 -10.28 -23.40
C VAL A 239 5.37 -9.25 -24.51
N ALA A 240 4.53 -8.21 -24.55
CA ALA A 240 4.64 -7.13 -25.55
C ALA A 240 5.97 -6.36 -25.46
N ALA A 241 6.55 -6.28 -24.25
CA ALA A 241 7.87 -5.69 -24.02
C ALA A 241 9.04 -6.66 -24.31
N GLY A 242 8.78 -7.92 -24.61
CA GLY A 242 9.81 -8.95 -24.83
C GLY A 242 10.56 -9.33 -23.55
N VAL A 243 9.92 -9.22 -22.40
CA VAL A 243 10.50 -9.60 -21.09
C VAL A 243 10.34 -11.11 -20.90
N PRO A 244 11.40 -11.86 -20.55
CA PRO A 244 11.28 -13.26 -20.17
C PRO A 244 10.41 -13.42 -18.92
N VAL A 245 9.37 -14.28 -18.98
CA VAL A 245 8.37 -14.45 -17.92
C VAL A 245 8.18 -15.90 -17.60
N THR A 246 8.19 -16.26 -16.31
CA THR A 246 7.67 -17.50 -15.78
C THR A 246 6.43 -17.19 -14.94
N ALA A 247 5.25 -17.60 -15.39
CA ALA A 247 4.02 -17.39 -14.66
C ALA A 247 3.78 -18.52 -13.64
N HIS A 248 3.17 -18.18 -12.50
CA HIS A 248 2.74 -19.18 -11.54
C HIS A 248 1.32 -18.89 -11.02
N THR A 249 0.58 -19.94 -10.70
CA THR A 249 -0.75 -19.85 -10.07
C THR A 249 -0.81 -20.79 -8.88
N HIS A 250 -1.28 -20.27 -7.74
CA HIS A 250 -1.52 -21.11 -6.57
C HIS A 250 -2.91 -21.75 -6.64
N GLY A 251 -2.99 -23.06 -6.51
CA GLY A 251 -4.27 -23.78 -6.52
C GLY A 251 -4.13 -25.22 -6.95
N PHE A 252 -5.24 -25.93 -6.99
CA PHE A 252 -5.34 -27.27 -7.58
C PHE A 252 -5.64 -27.17 -9.07
N ALA A 253 -5.39 -28.22 -9.82
CA ALA A 253 -5.51 -28.23 -11.29
C ALA A 253 -6.90 -27.86 -11.81
N ASP A 254 -7.95 -28.19 -11.06
CA ASP A 254 -9.36 -27.93 -11.35
C ASP A 254 -9.85 -26.54 -10.87
N HIS A 255 -9.03 -25.80 -10.12
CA HIS A 255 -9.40 -24.50 -9.64
C HIS A 255 -9.62 -23.52 -10.81
N PRO A 256 -10.72 -22.73 -10.85
CA PRO A 256 -11.04 -21.85 -11.96
C PRO A 256 -9.91 -20.87 -12.34
N ASP A 257 -9.18 -20.34 -11.35
CA ASP A 257 -8.03 -19.47 -11.61
C ASP A 257 -6.89 -20.23 -12.30
N VAL A 258 -6.63 -21.48 -11.94
CA VAL A 258 -5.57 -22.30 -12.54
C VAL A 258 -5.93 -22.64 -13.99
N VAL A 259 -7.16 -23.09 -14.24
CA VAL A 259 -7.64 -23.43 -15.59
C VAL A 259 -7.52 -22.22 -16.53
N VAL A 260 -8.00 -21.05 -16.10
CA VAL A 260 -7.98 -19.85 -16.93
C VAL A 260 -6.55 -19.31 -17.09
N ALA A 261 -5.73 -19.30 -16.04
CA ALA A 261 -4.34 -18.86 -16.11
C ALA A 261 -3.49 -19.76 -17.03
N THR A 262 -3.71 -21.06 -17.01
CA THR A 262 -3.06 -22.02 -17.92
C THR A 262 -3.36 -21.70 -19.38
N GLU A 263 -4.64 -21.41 -19.71
CA GLU A 263 -5.02 -21.04 -21.06
C GLU A 263 -4.44 -19.68 -21.49
N ILE A 264 -4.39 -18.68 -20.57
CA ILE A 264 -3.75 -17.40 -20.85
C ILE A 264 -2.26 -17.61 -21.14
N ALA A 265 -1.55 -18.35 -20.29
CA ALA A 265 -0.12 -18.62 -20.44
C ALA A 265 0.17 -19.34 -21.78
N ARG A 266 -0.62 -20.37 -22.11
CA ARG A 266 -0.51 -21.11 -23.36
C ARG A 266 -0.66 -20.20 -24.59
N ARG A 267 -1.65 -19.30 -24.60
CA ARG A 267 -1.85 -18.35 -25.72
C ARG A 267 -0.80 -17.26 -25.80
N LEU A 268 -0.22 -16.88 -24.66
CA LEU A 268 0.89 -15.92 -24.64
C LEU A 268 2.26 -16.55 -24.91
N GLY A 269 2.36 -17.88 -24.95
CA GLY A 269 3.61 -18.61 -25.16
C GLY A 269 4.59 -18.45 -23.99
N ILE A 270 4.09 -18.31 -22.75
CA ILE A 270 4.91 -18.20 -21.54
C ILE A 270 4.84 -19.47 -20.70
N GLU A 271 5.93 -19.78 -20.01
CA GLU A 271 5.99 -20.88 -19.05
C GLU A 271 4.99 -20.65 -17.91
N HIS A 272 4.30 -21.72 -17.49
CA HIS A 272 3.33 -21.66 -16.41
C HIS A 272 3.50 -22.82 -15.42
N VAL A 273 3.65 -22.48 -14.15
CA VAL A 273 3.82 -23.42 -13.04
C VAL A 273 2.62 -23.35 -12.10
N VAL A 274 1.95 -24.48 -11.89
CA VAL A 274 0.90 -24.60 -10.87
C VAL A 274 1.56 -24.94 -9.54
N ARG A 275 1.45 -24.03 -8.58
CA ARG A 275 1.94 -24.21 -7.21
C ARG A 275 0.82 -24.79 -6.35
N VAL A 276 0.82 -26.09 -6.19
CA VAL A 276 -0.14 -26.75 -5.31
C VAL A 276 0.16 -26.32 -3.87
N PRO A 277 -0.85 -25.84 -3.12
CA PRO A 277 -0.64 -25.48 -1.73
C PRO A 277 -0.15 -26.70 -0.94
N ALA A 278 0.91 -26.52 -0.16
CA ALA A 278 1.38 -27.56 0.75
C ALA A 278 0.25 -27.98 1.70
N ALA A 279 0.23 -29.27 2.06
CA ALA A 279 -0.63 -29.73 3.15
C ALA A 279 -0.43 -28.83 4.39
N PRO A 280 -1.45 -28.65 5.24
CA PRO A 280 -1.31 -27.81 6.42
C PRO A 280 -0.09 -28.27 7.22
N GLY A 281 1.05 -27.60 6.97
CA GLY A 281 2.27 -27.77 7.73
C GLY A 281 2.10 -27.17 9.13
N GLN A 282 3.15 -27.15 9.92
CA GLN A 282 3.13 -26.52 11.24
C GLN A 282 2.43 -25.18 11.19
N GLN A 283 1.33 -25.06 11.92
CA GLN A 283 0.60 -23.80 12.04
C GLN A 283 1.55 -22.76 12.65
N VAL A 284 1.73 -21.63 11.96
CA VAL A 284 2.46 -20.51 12.54
C VAL A 284 1.67 -20.04 13.75
N ASP A 285 2.35 -19.95 14.89
CA ASP A 285 1.77 -19.41 16.11
C ASP A 285 1.11 -18.04 15.86
N VAL A 286 -0.07 -17.85 16.42
CA VAL A 286 -0.90 -16.65 16.18
C VAL A 286 -0.18 -15.38 16.61
N LEU A 287 0.48 -15.40 17.75
CA LEU A 287 1.21 -14.25 18.27
C LEU A 287 2.39 -13.89 17.37
N THR A 288 3.13 -14.89 16.91
CA THR A 288 4.20 -14.73 15.92
C THR A 288 3.68 -14.06 14.64
N ARG A 289 2.49 -14.46 14.16
CA ARG A 289 1.85 -13.84 12.98
C ARG A 289 1.47 -12.38 13.23
N ILE A 290 0.89 -12.07 14.38
CA ILE A 290 0.52 -10.70 14.76
C ILE A 290 1.77 -9.83 14.84
N ARG A 291 2.78 -10.28 15.59
CA ARG A 291 4.08 -9.61 15.76
C ARG A 291 4.77 -9.33 14.42
N ALA A 292 4.85 -10.36 13.58
CA ALA A 292 5.46 -10.23 12.24
C ALA A 292 4.72 -9.20 11.39
N THR A 293 3.39 -9.18 11.40
CA THR A 293 2.61 -8.19 10.63
C THR A 293 2.84 -6.77 11.14
N VAL A 294 2.82 -6.57 12.46
CA VAL A 294 3.11 -5.25 13.06
C VAL A 294 4.50 -4.77 12.66
N LEU A 295 5.50 -5.64 12.76
CA LEU A 295 6.87 -5.31 12.41
C LEU A 295 7.03 -4.93 10.93
N VAL A 296 6.55 -5.78 10.00
CA VAL A 296 6.79 -5.57 8.56
C VAL A 296 5.96 -4.44 7.98
N ALA A 297 4.77 -4.17 8.53
CA ALA A 297 3.86 -3.12 8.08
C ALA A 297 3.91 -1.85 8.95
N ASP A 298 4.86 -1.71 9.87
CA ASP A 298 4.93 -0.60 10.85
C ASP A 298 3.62 -0.38 11.63
N GLY A 299 2.87 -1.44 11.92
CA GLY A 299 1.56 -1.33 12.56
C GLY A 299 0.46 -0.71 11.70
N MET A 300 0.69 -0.47 10.41
CA MET A 300 -0.28 0.16 9.51
C MET A 300 -1.30 -0.79 8.92
N LEU A 301 -1.12 -2.09 9.08
CA LEU A 301 -2.06 -3.12 8.64
C LEU A 301 -2.39 -4.07 9.78
N SER A 302 -3.62 -4.54 9.80
CA SER A 302 -4.07 -5.57 10.70
C SER A 302 -3.45 -6.93 10.35
N ALA A 303 -3.22 -7.79 11.34
CA ALA A 303 -2.79 -9.17 11.14
C ALA A 303 -3.80 -10.00 10.31
N PHE A 304 -5.01 -9.49 10.12
CA PHE A 304 -5.99 -10.03 9.18
C PHE A 304 -5.46 -10.08 7.73
N GLU A 305 -4.62 -9.14 7.33
CA GLU A 305 -4.07 -9.05 5.97
C GLU A 305 -2.96 -10.07 5.70
N ASN A 306 -2.43 -10.72 6.74
CA ASN A 306 -1.44 -11.79 6.65
C ASN A 306 -0.17 -11.45 5.84
N VAL A 307 0.26 -10.19 5.89
CA VAL A 307 1.45 -9.72 5.17
C VAL A 307 2.77 -10.10 5.85
N GLY A 308 2.72 -10.38 7.15
CA GLY A 308 3.86 -10.76 7.99
C GLY A 308 4.18 -12.25 7.99
N ARG A 309 3.94 -12.99 6.90
CA ARG A 309 4.31 -14.43 6.86
C ARG A 309 5.79 -14.60 7.16
N PRO A 310 6.17 -15.42 8.13
CA PRO A 310 7.52 -15.89 8.24
C PRO A 310 7.75 -16.87 7.08
N ASP A 311 8.29 -16.40 5.96
CA ASP A 311 8.72 -17.26 4.87
C ASP A 311 10.24 -17.41 4.99
N PRO A 312 10.75 -18.63 5.17
CA PRO A 312 12.18 -18.85 5.33
C PRO A 312 13.01 -18.51 4.09
N ALA A 313 12.40 -18.52 2.91
CA ALA A 313 13.09 -18.22 1.67
C ALA A 313 12.85 -16.77 1.25
N VAL A 314 13.86 -15.92 1.42
CA VAL A 314 13.91 -14.66 0.66
C VAL A 314 14.25 -15.01 -0.77
N SER A 315 13.28 -14.92 -1.65
CA SER A 315 13.52 -15.08 -3.07
C SER A 315 14.32 -13.89 -3.59
N ALA A 316 15.44 -14.15 -4.25
CA ALA A 316 16.12 -13.16 -5.07
C ALA A 316 15.35 -12.89 -6.37
N ALA A 317 14.25 -13.59 -6.59
CA ALA A 317 13.44 -13.50 -7.80
C ALA A 317 12.90 -12.09 -8.01
N LEU A 318 12.93 -11.67 -9.25
CA LEU A 318 12.27 -10.46 -9.72
C LEU A 318 10.81 -10.81 -9.99
N SER A 319 9.87 -10.26 -9.22
CA SER A 319 8.46 -10.57 -9.37
C SER A 319 7.64 -9.40 -9.87
N ALA A 320 6.60 -9.68 -10.64
CA ALA A 320 5.61 -8.72 -11.09
C ALA A 320 4.22 -9.11 -10.59
N GLY A 321 3.42 -8.12 -10.25
CA GLY A 321 2.06 -8.34 -9.72
C GLY A 321 1.03 -7.41 -10.34
N GLY A 322 -0.21 -7.92 -10.45
CA GLY A 322 -1.37 -7.20 -10.98
C GLY A 322 -2.06 -6.25 -9.99
N HIS A 323 -1.46 -5.98 -8.83
CA HIS A 323 -2.04 -5.06 -7.86
C HIS A 323 -2.17 -3.64 -8.44
N GLY A 324 -3.28 -2.98 -8.15
CA GLY A 324 -3.55 -1.62 -8.63
C GLY A 324 -4.46 -1.56 -9.86
N GLY A 325 -4.90 -2.68 -10.41
CA GLY A 325 -5.79 -2.70 -11.57
C GLY A 325 -7.12 -1.99 -11.35
N GLU A 326 -7.55 -1.83 -10.10
CA GLU A 326 -8.71 -1.02 -9.75
C GLU A 326 -8.55 0.46 -10.12
N LEU A 327 -7.30 0.97 -10.21
CA LEU A 327 -7.03 2.33 -10.67
C LEU A 327 -7.48 2.55 -12.13
N LEU A 328 -7.39 1.51 -12.96
CA LEU A 328 -7.91 1.54 -14.33
C LEU A 328 -9.44 1.53 -14.40
N ARG A 329 -10.11 1.07 -13.35
CA ARG A 329 -11.58 0.90 -13.27
C ARG A 329 -12.28 1.92 -12.37
N GLY A 330 -11.56 2.92 -11.84
CA GLY A 330 -12.14 3.95 -10.96
C GLY A 330 -12.25 3.53 -9.49
N GLY A 331 -11.50 2.51 -9.05
CA GLY A 331 -11.41 2.12 -7.65
C GLY A 331 -12.78 1.86 -7.01
N TYR A 332 -13.08 2.54 -5.91
CA TYR A 332 -14.39 2.40 -5.22
C TYR A 332 -15.59 2.95 -6.02
N ALA A 333 -15.34 3.81 -7.03
CA ALA A 333 -16.40 4.27 -7.91
C ALA A 333 -16.99 3.13 -8.77
N GLU A 334 -16.19 2.11 -9.12
CA GLU A 334 -16.65 0.89 -9.79
C GLU A 334 -17.75 0.19 -8.95
N THR A 335 -17.51 0.05 -7.65
CA THR A 335 -18.47 -0.60 -6.73
C THR A 335 -19.77 0.20 -6.60
N ALA A 336 -19.70 1.53 -6.50
CA ALA A 336 -20.87 2.39 -6.37
C ALA A 336 -21.63 2.56 -7.70
N GLY A 337 -20.92 2.51 -8.85
CA GLY A 337 -21.46 2.77 -10.19
C GLY A 337 -22.19 1.59 -10.82
N ARG A 338 -21.81 0.35 -10.53
CA ARG A 338 -22.36 -0.86 -11.16
C ARG A 338 -23.89 -1.07 -10.99
N GLY A 339 -24.56 -0.30 -10.16
CA GLY A 339 -26.01 -0.39 -9.96
C GLY A 339 -26.86 0.55 -10.80
N SER A 340 -26.27 1.41 -11.66
CA SER A 340 -27.01 2.49 -12.37
C SER A 340 -27.44 2.16 -13.82
N ALA A 341 -27.06 1.00 -14.36
CA ALA A 341 -27.19 0.70 -15.80
C ALA A 341 -28.54 0.09 -16.24
N ARG A 342 -29.60 0.04 -15.39
CA ARG A 342 -30.90 -0.51 -15.80
C ARG A 342 -31.96 0.60 -15.87
N GLY A 343 -32.45 0.84 -17.10
CA GLY A 343 -33.27 1.95 -17.54
C GLY A 343 -34.66 2.19 -16.91
N GLY A 344 -35.29 3.29 -17.28
CA GLY A 344 -36.65 3.73 -16.93
C GLY A 344 -36.67 4.79 -15.84
N LEU A 345 -37.77 4.88 -15.07
CA LEU A 345 -38.00 5.81 -13.93
C LEU A 345 -36.80 5.80 -12.91
N ARG A 346 -35.99 4.75 -12.93
CA ARG A 346 -34.73 4.63 -12.20
C ARG A 346 -33.64 5.59 -12.66
N ALA A 347 -33.69 6.08 -13.90
CA ALA A 347 -32.70 7.03 -14.44
C ALA A 347 -32.89 8.44 -13.87
N ALA A 348 -34.12 8.88 -13.66
CA ALA A 348 -34.42 10.21 -13.11
C ALA A 348 -33.97 10.38 -11.64
N LEU A 349 -34.03 9.31 -10.85
CA LEU A 349 -33.53 9.28 -9.46
C LEU A 349 -32.02 8.88 -9.39
N GLY A 350 -31.38 8.73 -10.54
CA GLY A 350 -30.02 8.24 -10.69
C GLY A 350 -28.97 9.01 -9.88
N PRO A 351 -28.88 10.35 -10.02
CA PRO A 351 -27.85 11.14 -9.32
C PRO A 351 -27.98 11.10 -7.79
N ALA A 352 -29.20 11.27 -7.24
CA ALA A 352 -29.43 11.25 -5.80
C ALA A 352 -29.16 9.86 -5.19
N ARG A 353 -29.59 8.79 -5.88
CA ARG A 353 -29.30 7.42 -5.45
C ARG A 353 -27.80 7.10 -5.54
N GLN A 354 -27.13 7.61 -6.55
CA GLN A 354 -25.69 7.46 -6.70
C GLN A 354 -24.93 8.17 -5.57
N ALA A 355 -25.32 9.40 -5.23
CA ALA A 355 -24.78 10.14 -4.12
C ALA A 355 -24.98 9.39 -2.78
N ALA A 356 -26.20 8.91 -2.51
CA ALA A 356 -26.52 8.14 -1.32
C ALA A 356 -25.70 6.82 -1.23
N ARG A 357 -25.57 6.07 -2.33
CA ARG A 357 -24.74 4.86 -2.38
C ARG A 357 -23.27 5.16 -2.14
N SER A 358 -22.77 6.24 -2.71
CA SER A 358 -21.38 6.64 -2.55
C SER A 358 -21.09 7.05 -1.11
N ALA A 359 -22.00 7.81 -0.48
CA ALA A 359 -21.89 8.19 0.92
C ALA A 359 -21.96 6.98 1.85
N GLU A 360 -22.89 6.07 1.60
CA GLU A 360 -23.02 4.83 2.39
C GLU A 360 -21.79 3.92 2.22
N LEU A 361 -21.25 3.81 0.99
CA LEU A 361 -20.01 3.05 0.76
C LEU A 361 -18.84 3.66 1.53
N LEU A 362 -18.64 4.99 1.45
CA LEU A 362 -17.59 5.66 2.20
C LEU A 362 -17.76 5.44 3.71
N ARG A 363 -19.00 5.61 4.23
CA ARG A 363 -19.30 5.37 5.63
C ARG A 363 -18.96 3.93 6.05
N ARG A 364 -19.37 2.92 5.29
CA ARG A 364 -19.04 1.51 5.57
C ARG A 364 -17.54 1.25 5.55
N LEU A 365 -16.83 1.84 4.61
CA LEU A 365 -15.38 1.67 4.50
C LEU A 365 -14.63 2.31 5.68
N THR A 366 -15.14 3.43 6.23
CA THR A 366 -14.35 4.23 7.17
C THR A 366 -14.84 4.16 8.62
N THR A 367 -16.10 3.79 8.88
CA THR A 367 -16.68 3.91 10.24
C THR A 367 -17.24 2.61 10.81
N ARG A 368 -16.94 1.46 10.21
CA ARG A 368 -17.56 0.14 10.52
C ARG A 368 -17.64 -0.17 12.02
N ASN A 369 -16.55 -0.01 12.76
CA ASN A 369 -16.42 -0.42 14.16
C ASN A 369 -16.14 0.76 15.10
N LEU A 370 -16.41 1.99 14.70
CA LEU A 370 -16.14 3.17 15.54
C LEU A 370 -16.95 3.21 16.83
N GLY A 371 -18.05 2.45 16.93
CA GLY A 371 -18.79 2.29 18.18
C GLY A 371 -18.00 1.63 19.31
N LEU A 372 -16.85 1.02 19.02
CA LEU A 372 -15.92 0.50 20.02
C LEU A 372 -15.05 1.61 20.63
N VAL A 373 -14.87 2.73 19.92
CA VAL A 373 -13.94 3.81 20.27
C VAL A 373 -14.61 4.87 21.11
N ARG A 374 -13.93 5.36 22.14
CA ARG A 374 -14.41 6.48 22.95
C ARG A 374 -14.50 7.77 22.12
N ARG A 375 -15.37 8.71 22.52
CA ARG A 375 -15.70 9.91 21.74
C ARG A 375 -14.49 10.79 21.37
N GLY A 376 -13.53 10.95 22.27
CA GLY A 376 -12.37 11.82 22.05
C GLY A 376 -11.53 11.40 20.83
N PRO A 377 -10.95 10.20 20.81
CA PRO A 377 -10.20 9.68 19.66
C PRO A 377 -11.03 9.62 18.37
N ALA A 378 -12.31 9.24 18.47
CA ALA A 378 -13.21 9.17 17.32
C ALA A 378 -13.44 10.53 16.65
N ALA A 379 -13.56 11.61 17.44
CA ALA A 379 -13.82 12.96 16.91
C ALA A 379 -12.68 13.44 15.99
N GLY A 380 -11.41 13.28 16.40
CA GLY A 380 -10.26 13.66 15.58
C GLY A 380 -10.16 12.84 14.28
N TYR A 381 -10.50 11.55 14.34
CA TYR A 381 -10.55 10.72 13.16
C TYR A 381 -11.69 11.13 12.21
N LEU A 382 -12.91 11.35 12.71
CA LEU A 382 -14.06 11.78 11.90
C LEU A 382 -13.81 13.14 11.25
N ALA A 383 -13.15 14.07 11.94
CA ALA A 383 -12.72 15.34 11.36
C ALA A 383 -11.83 15.15 10.13
N SER A 384 -10.98 14.11 10.10
CA SER A 384 -10.14 13.80 8.94
C SER A 384 -10.93 13.32 7.71
N LEU A 385 -12.18 12.90 7.89
CA LEU A 385 -13.06 12.47 6.80
C LEU A 385 -13.85 13.63 6.17
N THR A 386 -13.90 14.81 6.80
CA THR A 386 -14.66 15.98 6.33
C THR A 386 -14.34 16.37 4.88
N PRO A 387 -13.08 16.40 4.41
CA PRO A 387 -12.79 16.72 3.00
C PRO A 387 -13.44 15.73 2.02
N TRP A 388 -13.53 14.47 2.40
CA TRP A 388 -14.11 13.40 1.58
C TRP A 388 -15.63 13.49 1.52
N THR A 389 -16.30 13.77 2.64
CA THR A 389 -17.75 13.99 2.66
C THR A 389 -18.14 15.22 1.84
N ALA A 390 -17.36 16.31 1.93
CA ALA A 390 -17.53 17.48 1.09
C ALA A 390 -17.27 17.22 -0.39
N ALA A 391 -16.32 16.35 -0.74
CA ALA A 391 -16.07 15.94 -2.12
C ALA A 391 -17.22 15.10 -2.68
N LEU A 392 -17.80 14.19 -1.88
CA LEU A 392 -18.96 13.39 -2.26
C LEU A 392 -20.17 14.24 -2.63
N SER A 393 -20.42 15.34 -1.93
CA SER A 393 -21.52 16.25 -2.24
C SER A 393 -21.42 16.90 -3.61
N ARG A 394 -20.19 17.10 -4.11
CA ARG A 394 -19.92 17.74 -5.41
C ARG A 394 -19.84 16.72 -6.56
N SER A 395 -19.16 15.62 -6.37
CA SER A 395 -18.93 14.62 -7.41
C SER A 395 -18.73 13.22 -6.79
N PRO A 396 -19.82 12.49 -6.52
CA PRO A 396 -19.79 11.27 -5.71
C PRO A 396 -18.82 10.20 -6.21
N LEU A 397 -18.88 9.87 -7.51
CA LEU A 397 -18.00 8.82 -8.07
C LEU A 397 -16.55 9.27 -8.15
N ARG A 398 -16.31 10.54 -8.50
CA ARG A 398 -14.95 11.06 -8.56
C ARG A 398 -14.31 11.09 -7.17
N ALA A 399 -15.07 11.46 -6.15
CA ALA A 399 -14.60 11.44 -4.77
C ALA A 399 -14.20 10.02 -4.31
N LEU A 400 -14.94 8.99 -4.74
CA LEU A 400 -14.60 7.59 -4.45
C LEU A 400 -13.37 7.09 -5.22
N ASP A 401 -13.20 7.50 -6.49
CA ASP A 401 -12.00 7.23 -7.29
C ASP A 401 -10.76 7.88 -6.64
N ASP A 402 -10.87 9.14 -6.23
CA ASP A 402 -9.79 9.86 -5.55
C ASP A 402 -9.52 9.30 -4.15
N PHE A 403 -10.57 8.90 -3.41
CA PHE A 403 -10.40 8.25 -2.11
C PHE A 403 -9.65 6.92 -2.22
N TYR A 404 -9.95 6.12 -3.25
CA TYR A 404 -9.22 4.88 -3.53
C TYR A 404 -7.74 5.17 -3.81
N LEU A 405 -7.46 6.11 -4.71
CA LEU A 405 -6.09 6.48 -5.09
C LEU A 405 -5.27 6.94 -3.87
N VAL A 406 -5.80 7.88 -3.09
CA VAL A 406 -5.07 8.49 -1.98
C VAL A 406 -4.94 7.56 -0.78
N ASN A 407 -5.98 6.78 -0.47
CA ASN A 407 -6.03 6.01 0.77
C ASN A 407 -5.85 4.51 0.53
N ARG A 408 -6.58 3.87 -0.37
CA ARG A 408 -6.42 2.42 -0.59
C ARG A 408 -5.06 2.13 -1.25
N ALA A 409 -4.75 2.77 -2.37
CA ALA A 409 -3.45 2.61 -3.03
C ALA A 409 -2.32 3.21 -2.18
N GLY A 410 -2.43 4.47 -1.80
CA GLY A 410 -1.36 5.20 -1.12
C GLY A 410 -1.15 4.86 0.35
N ARG A 411 -1.99 4.04 0.99
CA ARG A 411 -1.82 3.65 2.40
C ARG A 411 -1.85 2.13 2.58
N TRP A 412 -2.94 1.47 2.20
CA TRP A 412 -3.02 0.03 2.34
C TRP A 412 -2.02 -0.69 1.41
N SER A 413 -2.07 -0.38 0.09
CA SER A 413 -1.16 -1.03 -0.85
C SER A 413 0.30 -0.65 -0.59
N ALA A 414 0.56 0.58 -0.13
CA ALA A 414 1.89 1.02 0.26
C ALA A 414 2.45 0.18 1.43
N ALA A 415 1.67 -0.02 2.50
CA ALA A 415 2.10 -0.82 3.64
C ALA A 415 2.27 -2.31 3.29
N ALA A 416 1.34 -2.86 2.48
CA ALA A 416 1.46 -4.23 1.99
C ALA A 416 2.69 -4.40 1.08
N ARG A 417 2.93 -3.46 0.16
CA ARG A 417 4.10 -3.48 -0.72
C ARG A 417 5.41 -3.44 0.07
N GLN A 418 5.52 -2.61 1.11
CA GLN A 418 6.71 -2.59 1.96
C GLN A 418 6.99 -3.96 2.58
N ALA A 419 5.96 -4.67 3.02
CA ALA A 419 6.09 -6.02 3.55
C ALA A 419 6.58 -7.03 2.47
N TYR A 420 6.05 -6.94 1.26
CA TYR A 420 6.49 -7.79 0.14
C TYR A 420 7.93 -7.49 -0.29
N LEU A 421 8.32 -6.22 -0.35
CA LEU A 421 9.68 -5.80 -0.73
C LEU A 421 10.76 -6.32 0.24
N LEU A 422 10.40 -6.74 1.43
CA LEU A 422 11.33 -7.41 2.36
C LEU A 422 11.70 -8.83 1.90
N ARG A 423 10.90 -9.42 1.02
CA ARG A 423 11.03 -10.81 0.58
C ARG A 423 11.52 -10.94 -0.85
N GLU A 424 11.15 -10.00 -1.71
CA GLU A 424 11.35 -10.10 -3.16
C GLU A 424 11.55 -8.75 -3.81
N ARG A 425 12.08 -8.74 -5.02
CA ARG A 425 12.18 -7.55 -5.87
C ARG A 425 10.86 -7.40 -6.63
N LEU A 426 9.87 -6.72 -6.02
CA LEU A 426 8.51 -6.61 -6.54
C LEU A 426 8.33 -5.38 -7.44
N VAL A 427 7.88 -5.59 -8.66
CA VAL A 427 7.44 -4.56 -9.59
C VAL A 427 5.92 -4.60 -9.73
N GLN A 428 5.28 -3.44 -9.59
CA GLN A 428 3.82 -3.28 -9.68
C GLN A 428 3.48 -2.18 -10.70
N PRO A 429 3.47 -2.49 -12.00
CA PRO A 429 3.41 -1.49 -13.07
C PRO A 429 2.16 -0.62 -13.05
N LEU A 430 1.04 -1.14 -12.52
CA LEU A 430 -0.23 -0.41 -12.44
C LEU A 430 -0.22 0.76 -11.45
N PHE A 431 0.80 0.88 -10.61
CA PHE A 431 0.98 2.03 -9.72
C PHE A 431 1.90 3.12 -10.30
N ASP A 432 2.50 2.90 -11.47
CA ASP A 432 3.34 3.92 -12.10
C ASP A 432 2.53 5.15 -12.51
N ASP A 433 3.08 6.34 -12.28
CA ASP A 433 2.40 7.62 -12.55
C ASP A 433 1.99 7.79 -14.02
N ARG A 434 2.77 7.25 -14.96
CA ARG A 434 2.46 7.29 -16.40
C ARG A 434 1.20 6.48 -16.68
N VAL A 435 1.10 5.27 -16.11
CA VAL A 435 -0.05 4.38 -16.27
C VAL A 435 -1.30 4.98 -15.64
N VAL A 436 -1.17 5.47 -14.39
CA VAL A 436 -2.28 6.08 -13.65
C VAL A 436 -2.75 7.36 -14.34
N SER A 437 -1.84 8.20 -14.82
CA SER A 437 -2.17 9.44 -15.54
C SER A 437 -2.90 9.17 -16.84
N ALA A 438 -2.40 8.24 -17.66
CA ALA A 438 -3.03 7.83 -18.90
C ALA A 438 -4.45 7.26 -18.65
N ALA A 439 -4.61 6.39 -17.66
CA ALA A 439 -5.91 5.84 -17.29
C ALA A 439 -6.90 6.91 -16.83
N ARG A 440 -6.44 7.88 -16.04
CA ARG A 440 -7.30 8.94 -15.47
C ARG A 440 -7.67 10.03 -16.49
N ALA A 441 -7.00 10.10 -17.64
CA ALA A 441 -7.39 10.92 -18.78
C ALA A 441 -8.66 10.40 -19.47
N VAL A 442 -8.94 9.09 -19.36
CA VAL A 442 -10.16 8.47 -19.88
C VAL A 442 -11.36 8.78 -18.99
N PRO A 443 -12.56 9.06 -19.56
CA PRO A 443 -13.76 9.32 -18.79
C PRO A 443 -14.03 8.24 -17.72
N LEU A 444 -14.43 8.68 -16.54
CA LEU A 444 -14.65 7.77 -15.40
C LEU A 444 -15.75 6.72 -15.70
N SER A 445 -16.77 7.07 -16.50
CA SER A 445 -17.82 6.15 -16.97
C SER A 445 -17.25 4.95 -17.73
N ASP A 446 -16.27 5.21 -18.60
CA ASP A 446 -15.65 4.19 -19.44
C ASP A 446 -14.68 3.30 -18.66
N ARG A 447 -14.08 3.87 -17.63
CA ARG A 447 -13.28 3.13 -16.66
C ARG A 447 -14.15 2.21 -15.80
N ILE A 448 -15.23 2.71 -15.22
CA ILE A 448 -16.18 1.96 -14.37
C ILE A 448 -16.85 0.82 -15.14
N SER A 449 -17.17 1.01 -16.43
CA SER A 449 -17.75 -0.03 -17.27
C SER A 449 -16.80 -1.20 -17.54
N GLY A 450 -15.49 -0.98 -17.34
CA GLY A 450 -14.43 -1.92 -17.68
C GLY A 450 -13.98 -1.83 -19.14
N ALA A 451 -14.55 -0.90 -19.93
CA ALA A 451 -14.23 -0.74 -21.36
C ALA A 451 -12.73 -0.42 -21.56
N LEU A 452 -12.16 0.45 -20.72
CA LEU A 452 -10.73 0.76 -20.79
C LEU A 452 -9.86 -0.49 -20.59
N SER A 453 -10.08 -1.26 -19.53
CA SER A 453 -9.27 -2.46 -19.25
C SER A 453 -9.37 -3.50 -20.36
N ALA A 454 -10.56 -3.68 -20.93
CA ALA A 454 -10.77 -4.59 -22.05
C ALA A 454 -10.04 -4.10 -23.32
N ALA A 455 -10.11 -2.79 -23.63
CA ALA A 455 -9.43 -2.21 -24.78
C ALA A 455 -7.90 -2.26 -24.63
N VAL A 456 -7.35 -2.01 -23.43
CA VAL A 456 -5.90 -2.16 -23.15
C VAL A 456 -5.45 -3.60 -23.36
N LEU A 457 -6.22 -4.58 -22.90
CA LEU A 457 -5.89 -5.99 -23.11
C LEU A 457 -5.92 -6.36 -24.60
N THR A 458 -6.91 -5.86 -25.34
CA THR A 458 -7.01 -6.07 -26.79
C THR A 458 -5.82 -5.45 -27.53
N GLU A 459 -5.36 -4.27 -27.12
CA GLU A 459 -4.20 -3.59 -27.69
C GLU A 459 -2.89 -4.36 -27.44
N LEU A 460 -2.70 -4.86 -26.20
CA LEU A 460 -1.47 -5.55 -25.80
C LEU A 460 -1.42 -7.00 -26.31
N ALA A 461 -2.54 -7.74 -26.23
CA ALA A 461 -2.59 -9.17 -26.52
C ALA A 461 -3.99 -9.61 -26.96
N PRO A 462 -4.38 -9.37 -28.23
CA PRO A 462 -5.70 -9.75 -28.75
C PRO A 462 -6.00 -11.25 -28.61
N ALA A 463 -4.97 -12.10 -28.64
CA ALA A 463 -5.13 -13.56 -28.49
C ALA A 463 -5.76 -13.98 -27.16
N VAL A 464 -5.61 -13.19 -26.10
CA VAL A 464 -6.14 -13.51 -24.74
C VAL A 464 -7.33 -12.64 -24.35
N ALA A 465 -7.68 -11.63 -25.16
CA ALA A 465 -8.75 -10.68 -24.85
C ALA A 465 -10.13 -11.37 -24.74
N GLY A 466 -10.36 -12.42 -25.54
CA GLY A 466 -11.61 -13.19 -25.55
C GLY A 466 -11.69 -14.31 -24.48
N ILE A 467 -10.65 -14.55 -23.68
CA ILE A 467 -10.70 -15.58 -22.65
C ILE A 467 -11.61 -15.12 -21.50
N PRO A 468 -12.62 -15.88 -21.09
CA PRO A 468 -13.48 -15.55 -19.97
C PRO A 468 -12.69 -15.32 -18.67
N LEU A 469 -13.24 -14.54 -17.75
CA LEU A 469 -12.69 -14.43 -16.41
C LEU A 469 -12.98 -15.72 -15.64
N ALA A 470 -12.08 -16.09 -14.72
CA ALA A 470 -12.33 -17.19 -13.81
C ALA A 470 -13.63 -16.95 -13.03
N GLY A 471 -14.46 -17.97 -12.93
CA GLY A 471 -15.63 -18.00 -12.09
C GLY A 471 -15.24 -17.83 -10.60
N LYS A 472 -16.25 -17.57 -9.75
CA LYS A 472 -16.01 -17.70 -8.32
C LYS A 472 -15.74 -19.17 -8.00
N PRO A 473 -14.72 -19.48 -7.19
CA PRO A 473 -14.53 -20.83 -6.71
C PRO A 473 -15.79 -21.28 -5.95
N ASP A 474 -16.11 -22.56 -6.04
CA ASP A 474 -17.17 -23.14 -5.25
C ASP A 474 -16.90 -22.87 -3.76
N PRO A 475 -17.90 -22.43 -2.96
CA PRO A 475 -17.74 -22.21 -1.53
C PRO A 475 -17.11 -23.39 -0.78
N GLY A 476 -17.28 -24.62 -1.30
CA GLY A 476 -16.62 -25.84 -0.79
C GLY A 476 -15.16 -25.97 -1.15
N SER A 477 -14.71 -25.33 -2.23
CA SER A 477 -13.34 -25.42 -2.77
C SER A 477 -12.38 -24.33 -2.26
N ALA A 478 -12.78 -23.49 -1.29
CA ALA A 478 -11.93 -22.48 -0.68
C ALA A 478 -11.16 -23.04 0.54
N PRO A 479 -10.25 -24.05 0.37
CA PRO A 479 -9.66 -24.79 1.48
C PRO A 479 -8.58 -24.02 2.24
N PHE A 480 -8.21 -22.79 1.78
CA PHE A 480 -7.01 -22.08 2.26
C PHE A 480 -7.29 -20.73 2.91
N ASP A 481 -8.45 -20.50 3.47
CA ASP A 481 -8.57 -19.42 4.44
C ASP A 481 -7.78 -19.81 5.70
N TRP A 482 -6.57 -19.30 5.82
CA TRP A 482 -5.68 -19.56 6.96
C TRP A 482 -6.35 -19.25 8.30
N ARG A 483 -7.36 -18.39 8.33
CA ARG A 483 -8.14 -18.04 9.52
C ARG A 483 -9.04 -19.17 9.99
N ARG A 484 -9.54 -20.00 9.06
CA ARG A 484 -10.33 -21.19 9.35
C ARG A 484 -9.50 -22.36 9.87
N GLN A 485 -8.18 -22.30 9.73
CA GLN A 485 -7.27 -23.31 10.28
C GLN A 485 -7.14 -23.17 11.81
N TYR A 486 -7.51 -22.01 12.37
CA TYR A 486 -7.48 -21.78 13.79
C TYR A 486 -8.82 -22.17 14.43
N GLY A 487 -8.80 -23.12 15.35
CA GLY A 487 -9.96 -23.58 16.10
C GLY A 487 -10.43 -22.58 17.19
N ALA A 488 -11.36 -23.04 18.02
CA ALA A 488 -11.94 -22.22 19.12
C ALA A 488 -10.89 -21.75 20.14
N GLU A 489 -9.80 -22.49 20.32
CA GLU A 489 -8.69 -22.12 21.22
C GLU A 489 -8.07 -20.78 20.85
N ILE A 490 -7.94 -20.48 19.55
CA ILE A 490 -7.38 -19.23 19.07
C ILE A 490 -8.31 -18.04 19.34
N ALA A 491 -9.61 -18.25 19.28
CA ALA A 491 -10.57 -17.22 19.67
C ALA A 491 -10.41 -16.87 21.16
N SER A 492 -10.23 -17.87 22.02
CA SER A 492 -9.97 -17.68 23.44
C SER A 492 -8.65 -16.98 23.69
N PHE A 493 -7.59 -17.38 23.00
CA PHE A 493 -6.29 -16.71 23.05
C PHE A 493 -6.38 -15.24 22.64
N LEU A 494 -6.96 -14.93 21.48
CA LEU A 494 -7.11 -13.55 20.99
C LEU A 494 -7.94 -12.70 21.96
N ARG A 495 -8.99 -13.29 22.55
CA ARG A 495 -9.78 -12.63 23.58
C ARG A 495 -8.93 -12.26 24.78
N GLY A 496 -8.21 -13.20 25.40
CA GLY A 496 -7.31 -12.95 26.51
C GLY A 496 -6.28 -11.89 26.17
N TYR A 497 -5.55 -12.09 25.08
CA TYR A 497 -4.50 -11.19 24.63
C TYR A 497 -4.96 -9.72 24.44
N VAL A 498 -6.17 -9.50 23.91
CA VAL A 498 -6.73 -8.15 23.75
C VAL A 498 -7.20 -7.59 25.11
N LEU A 499 -7.85 -8.41 25.95
CA LEU A 499 -8.41 -7.94 27.22
C LEU A 499 -7.34 -7.65 28.28
N ASP A 500 -6.17 -8.26 28.16
CA ASP A 500 -5.01 -8.04 29.02
C ASP A 500 -4.18 -6.80 28.59
N ALA A 501 -4.47 -6.22 27.43
CA ALA A 501 -3.80 -5.01 26.96
C ALA A 501 -4.45 -3.73 27.54
N ASP A 502 -4.21 -3.42 28.79
CA ASP A 502 -4.88 -2.35 29.53
C ASP A 502 -4.80 -0.98 28.84
N GLY A 503 -3.67 -0.62 28.23
CA GLY A 503 -3.50 0.65 27.49
C GLY A 503 -4.48 0.85 26.33
N LEU A 504 -5.11 -0.20 25.83
CA LEU A 504 -6.16 -0.06 24.80
C LEU A 504 -7.45 0.54 25.37
N PHE A 505 -7.77 0.27 26.64
CA PHE A 505 -9.05 0.64 27.24
C PHE A 505 -9.13 2.11 27.68
N ASP A 506 -8.02 2.83 27.61
CA ASP A 506 -8.03 4.29 27.68
C ASP A 506 -8.78 4.89 26.47
N MET A 507 -8.75 4.20 25.34
CA MET A 507 -9.33 4.66 24.07
C MET A 507 -10.57 3.86 23.65
N LEU A 508 -10.76 2.64 24.17
CA LEU A 508 -11.87 1.73 23.83
C LEU A 508 -12.84 1.54 25.00
N GLY A 509 -14.09 1.25 24.66
CA GLY A 509 -15.10 0.83 25.62
C GLY A 509 -15.00 -0.67 25.92
N ARG A 510 -14.44 -1.08 27.09
CA ARG A 510 -14.24 -2.49 27.45
C ARG A 510 -15.50 -3.36 27.24
N PRO A 511 -16.74 -2.98 27.67
CA PRO A 511 -17.92 -3.83 27.43
C PRO A 511 -18.26 -4.04 25.96
N ALA A 512 -17.96 -3.08 25.10
CA ALA A 512 -18.21 -3.21 23.66
C ALA A 512 -17.18 -4.13 22.99
N VAL A 513 -15.91 -4.07 23.43
CA VAL A 513 -14.84 -4.98 22.98
C VAL A 513 -15.13 -6.40 23.45
N GLU A 514 -15.53 -6.61 24.68
CA GLU A 514 -15.90 -7.93 25.21
C GLU A 514 -17.04 -8.58 24.43
N ARG A 515 -18.09 -7.82 24.08
CA ARG A 515 -19.16 -8.30 23.20
C ARG A 515 -18.68 -8.68 21.80
N LEU A 516 -17.75 -7.89 21.22
CA LEU A 516 -17.18 -8.22 19.92
C LEU A 516 -16.34 -9.51 19.96
N LEU A 517 -15.63 -9.72 21.06
CA LEU A 517 -14.77 -10.88 21.31
C LEU A 517 -15.53 -12.07 21.92
N ALA A 518 -16.84 -11.94 22.19
CA ALA A 518 -17.68 -13.06 22.60
C ALA A 518 -17.76 -14.12 21.48
N PRO A 519 -17.94 -15.45 21.79
CA PRO A 519 -17.43 -16.56 21.00
C PRO A 519 -17.89 -16.65 19.55
N PRO A 520 -17.20 -17.46 18.80
CA PRO A 520 -15.85 -17.36 18.28
C PRO A 520 -15.84 -16.84 16.84
N HIS A 521 -15.30 -15.65 16.60
CA HIS A 521 -15.33 -15.04 15.26
C HIS A 521 -13.92 -14.61 14.80
N THR A 522 -13.02 -15.60 14.60
CA THR A 522 -11.70 -15.35 14.01
C THR A 522 -11.75 -14.92 12.53
N ASP A 523 -12.91 -15.00 11.91
CA ASP A 523 -13.18 -14.49 10.56
C ASP A 523 -13.45 -12.97 10.52
N ARG A 524 -13.64 -12.32 11.68
CA ARG A 524 -13.92 -10.88 11.76
C ARG A 524 -12.64 -10.04 11.71
N PRO A 525 -12.48 -9.14 10.73
CA PRO A 525 -11.31 -8.25 10.65
C PRO A 525 -11.06 -7.43 11.91
N ALA A 526 -12.12 -7.02 12.63
CA ALA A 526 -12.01 -6.22 13.84
C ALA A 526 -11.31 -6.95 14.99
N VAL A 527 -11.46 -8.26 15.12
CA VAL A 527 -10.76 -9.07 16.13
C VAL A 527 -9.25 -9.00 15.94
N TRP A 528 -8.81 -9.16 14.70
CA TRP A 528 -7.40 -9.07 14.34
C TRP A 528 -6.85 -7.64 14.41
N ALA A 529 -7.69 -6.64 14.11
CA ALA A 529 -7.32 -5.24 14.30
C ALA A 529 -7.07 -4.92 15.78
N LEU A 530 -7.92 -5.41 16.68
CA LEU A 530 -7.73 -5.26 18.13
C LEU A 530 -6.46 -5.96 18.60
N ALA A 531 -6.21 -7.19 18.16
CA ALA A 531 -4.98 -7.92 18.51
C ALA A 531 -3.72 -7.23 17.96
N THR A 532 -3.79 -6.66 16.76
CA THR A 532 -2.71 -5.86 16.19
C THR A 532 -2.43 -4.60 17.02
N LEU A 533 -3.47 -3.92 17.45
CA LEU A 533 -3.36 -2.74 18.32
C LEU A 533 -2.80 -3.10 19.69
N ALA A 534 -3.24 -4.22 20.29
CA ALA A 534 -2.69 -4.74 21.54
C ALA A 534 -1.18 -5.00 21.42
N CYS A 535 -0.76 -5.68 20.35
CA CYS A 535 0.64 -5.94 20.04
C CYS A 535 1.45 -4.65 19.87
N LEU A 536 0.91 -3.68 19.12
CA LEU A 536 1.59 -2.40 18.88
C LEU A 536 1.76 -1.60 20.17
N THR A 537 0.69 -1.46 20.96
CA THR A 537 0.70 -0.62 22.19
C THR A 537 1.46 -1.26 23.35
N SER A 538 1.51 -2.58 23.44
CA SER A 538 2.34 -3.29 24.42
C SER A 538 3.82 -3.33 24.05
N GLY A 539 4.17 -3.06 22.81
CA GLY A 539 5.53 -3.23 22.29
C GLY A 539 5.95 -4.69 22.07
N ASP A 540 5.02 -5.62 22.17
CA ASP A 540 5.25 -7.07 22.02
C ASP A 540 5.89 -7.47 20.69
N TYR A 541 5.67 -6.69 19.64
CA TYR A 541 6.26 -6.93 18.31
C TYR A 541 7.80 -6.85 18.32
N ARG A 542 8.40 -6.16 19.30
CA ARG A 542 9.85 -6.04 19.47
C ARG A 542 10.50 -7.40 19.78
N ASN A 543 9.74 -8.30 20.38
CA ASN A 543 10.18 -9.65 20.72
C ASN A 543 9.99 -10.65 19.55
N ALA A 544 9.51 -10.19 18.38
CA ALA A 544 9.26 -11.05 17.23
C ALA A 544 10.53 -11.72 16.65
N ARG A 545 11.71 -11.24 16.99
CA ARG A 545 12.99 -11.83 16.56
C ARG A 545 13.32 -13.16 17.19
N GLU A 546 12.93 -13.36 18.44
CA GLU A 546 13.22 -14.62 19.14
C GLU A 546 12.40 -15.80 18.58
N ALA A 547 11.23 -15.49 18.00
CA ALA A 547 10.31 -16.45 17.41
C ALA A 547 10.40 -16.59 15.87
N ALA A 548 11.05 -15.66 15.19
CA ALA A 548 11.27 -15.78 13.75
C ALA A 548 12.38 -16.82 13.49
N PRO A 549 12.16 -17.83 12.63
CA PRO A 549 13.25 -18.69 12.21
C PRO A 549 14.39 -17.82 11.70
N ARG A 550 15.60 -18.04 12.21
CA ARG A 550 16.81 -17.34 11.76
C ARG A 550 16.86 -17.54 10.25
N LEU A 551 16.61 -16.49 9.50
CA LEU A 551 16.76 -16.55 8.05
C LEU A 551 18.20 -16.98 7.77
N PRO A 552 18.43 -18.02 6.95
CA PRO A 552 19.77 -18.48 6.68
C PRO A 552 20.60 -17.32 6.15
N VAL A 553 21.75 -17.10 6.78
CA VAL A 553 22.76 -16.18 6.32
C VAL A 553 23.46 -16.91 5.18
N GLY A 554 23.05 -16.63 3.95
CA GLY A 554 23.72 -17.09 2.74
C GLY A 554 24.31 -15.90 2.03
#